data_e346759e5673380e3941992b1cc2b980
#
_entry.id   e346759e5673380e3941992b1cc2b980
#
_cell.length_a   1.000
_cell.length_b   1.000
_cell.length_c   1.000
_cell.angle_alpha   90.00
_cell.angle_beta   90.00
_cell.angle_gamma   90.00
#
_symmetry.space_group_name_H-M   'P 1'
#
loop_
_entity.id
_entity.type
_entity.pdbx_description
1 polymer ?
#
loop_
_entity_poly.entity_id
_entity_poly.type
_entity_poly.pdbx_seq_one_letter_code
_entity_poly.pdbx_strand_id
1 'polypeptide(L)'
;KRQNEQGWLAVQQALDALGGKARAWLTGEGVDDSAQRLSAVIDARYQGQNFEIPVPLDGMRLMPRAEFVAAFSAAHIREYGYNATGRAVEIVNCRVRAVGMVPRAPIARVAGGASLDGAIKERRAVYFEKAGWTDTPVYRRALLPVGAPINGPAVIEEMSSTTVILPGQQARADDFGNLVVNLNP
;
A
#
# COMPACT_ATOMS: atom_id res chain seq x y z
N LYS A 1 4.56 19.86 -39.92
CA LYS A 1 5.50 18.82 -39.40
C LYS A 1 6.49 19.37 -38.35
N ARG A 2 7.22 20.47 -38.64
CA ARG A 2 8.24 21.04 -37.73
C ARG A 2 7.68 21.49 -36.36
N GLN A 3 6.51 22.15 -36.30
CA GLN A 3 5.89 22.58 -35.04
C GLN A 3 5.52 21.37 -34.12
N ASN A 4 5.16 20.26 -34.72
CA ASN A 4 4.80 19.05 -33.98
C ASN A 4 6.03 18.31 -33.40
N GLU A 5 7.19 18.40 -34.08
CA GLU A 5 8.46 17.85 -33.58
C GLU A 5 9.04 18.70 -32.44
N GLN A 6 8.97 20.04 -32.55
CA GLN A 6 9.37 20.95 -31.52
C GLN A 6 8.55 20.78 -30.23
N GLY A 7 7.22 20.61 -30.37
CA GLY A 7 6.36 20.33 -29.24
C GLY A 7 6.69 19.00 -28.53
N TRP A 8 7.06 17.96 -29.31
CA TRP A 8 7.44 16.67 -28.75
C TRP A 8 8.77 16.73 -28.00
N LEU A 9 9.74 17.50 -28.52
CA LEU A 9 11.00 17.75 -27.83
C LEU A 9 10.80 18.54 -26.52
N ALA A 10 9.91 19.52 -26.53
CA ALA A 10 9.58 20.30 -25.35
C ALA A 10 8.98 19.44 -24.22
N VAL A 11 8.20 18.41 -24.56
CA VAL A 11 7.66 17.44 -23.59
C VAL A 11 8.80 16.66 -22.94
N GLN A 12 9.77 16.16 -23.72
CA GLN A 12 10.94 15.46 -23.15
C GLN A 12 11.75 16.38 -22.24
N GLN A 13 11.98 17.63 -22.66
CA GLN A 13 12.69 18.62 -21.83
C GLN A 13 11.95 18.90 -20.51
N ALA A 14 10.62 18.95 -20.53
CA ALA A 14 9.81 19.10 -19.32
C ALA A 14 9.95 17.88 -18.40
N LEU A 15 9.93 16.68 -18.95
CA LEU A 15 10.14 15.45 -18.19
C LEU A 15 11.54 15.41 -17.56
N ASP A 16 12.57 15.79 -18.31
CA ASP A 16 13.95 15.81 -17.83
C ASP A 16 14.11 16.82 -16.68
N ALA A 17 13.52 18.00 -16.82
CA ALA A 17 13.52 19.02 -15.78
C ALA A 17 12.78 18.56 -14.52
N LEU A 18 11.61 17.93 -14.66
CA LEU A 18 10.87 17.35 -13.54
C LEU A 18 11.63 16.21 -12.89
N GLY A 19 12.24 15.35 -13.69
CA GLY A 19 13.08 14.25 -13.21
C GLY A 19 14.29 14.73 -12.41
N GLY A 20 14.96 15.77 -12.88
CA GLY A 20 16.07 16.42 -12.16
C GLY A 20 15.64 16.96 -10.78
N LYS A 21 14.52 17.69 -10.73
CA LYS A 21 13.93 18.17 -9.48
C LYS A 21 13.56 17.02 -8.53
N ALA A 22 12.96 15.96 -9.06
CA ALA A 22 12.54 14.80 -8.29
C ALA A 22 13.73 14.06 -7.67
N ARG A 23 14.83 13.87 -8.43
CA ARG A 23 16.07 13.28 -7.91
C ARG A 23 16.72 14.15 -6.84
N ALA A 24 16.85 15.44 -7.10
CA ALA A 24 17.43 16.36 -6.14
C ALA A 24 16.66 16.37 -4.80
N TRP A 25 15.33 16.29 -4.88
CA TRP A 25 14.50 16.17 -3.69
C TRP A 25 14.75 14.86 -2.94
N LEU A 26 14.74 13.70 -3.62
CA LEU A 26 15.01 12.40 -2.98
C LEU A 26 16.41 12.35 -2.34
N THR A 27 17.42 12.91 -3.02
CA THR A 27 18.77 13.01 -2.47
C THR A 27 18.80 13.90 -1.22
N GLY A 28 18.06 15.01 -1.22
CA GLY A 28 17.88 15.86 -0.05
C GLY A 28 17.22 15.16 1.14
N GLU A 29 16.33 14.19 0.88
CA GLU A 29 15.71 13.33 1.88
C GLU A 29 16.63 12.15 2.31
N GLY A 30 17.86 12.09 1.83
CA GLY A 30 18.83 11.05 2.19
C GLY A 30 18.61 9.72 1.49
N VAL A 31 17.88 9.69 0.37
CA VAL A 31 17.67 8.47 -0.42
C VAL A 31 18.81 8.29 -1.40
N ASP A 32 19.57 7.20 -1.26
CA ASP A 32 20.65 6.84 -2.18
C ASP A 32 20.16 6.72 -3.64
N ASP A 33 20.98 7.08 -4.60
CA ASP A 33 20.65 7.03 -6.03
C ASP A 33 20.18 5.63 -6.49
N SER A 34 20.79 4.58 -5.95
CA SER A 34 20.41 3.19 -6.22
C SER A 34 19.00 2.83 -5.74
N ALA A 35 18.51 3.54 -4.73
CA ALA A 35 17.18 3.37 -4.14
C ALA A 35 16.12 4.30 -4.75
N GLN A 36 16.51 5.23 -5.63
CA GLN A 36 15.57 6.13 -6.28
C GLN A 36 14.89 5.46 -7.48
N ARG A 37 13.59 5.61 -7.57
CA ARG A 37 12.78 5.15 -8.72
C ARG A 37 11.91 6.28 -9.21
N LEU A 38 12.06 6.63 -10.48
CA LEU A 38 11.25 7.63 -11.15
C LEU A 38 10.41 6.98 -12.24
N SER A 39 9.16 7.40 -12.33
CA SER A 39 8.26 7.05 -13.43
C SER A 39 7.50 8.28 -13.89
N ALA A 40 7.15 8.33 -15.15
CA ALA A 40 6.42 9.44 -15.73
C ALA A 40 5.09 8.98 -16.30
N VAL A 41 4.12 9.90 -16.25
CA VAL A 41 2.79 9.74 -16.86
C VAL A 41 2.48 11.01 -17.63
N ILE A 42 1.96 10.86 -18.82
CA ILE A 42 1.46 11.97 -19.63
C ILE A 42 -0.05 11.90 -19.67
N ASP A 43 -0.71 12.96 -19.23
CA ASP A 43 -2.14 13.11 -19.38
C ASP A 43 -2.43 13.70 -20.75
N ALA A 44 -3.20 12.97 -21.56
CA ALA A 44 -3.53 13.35 -22.91
C ALA A 44 -5.04 13.23 -23.16
N ARG A 45 -5.52 13.97 -24.17
CA ARG A 45 -6.93 13.94 -24.59
C ARG A 45 -7.04 14.10 -26.10
N TYR A 46 -8.16 13.72 -26.68
CA TYR A 46 -8.49 14.18 -28.02
C TYR A 46 -8.84 15.67 -28.00
N GLN A 47 -8.44 16.40 -29.02
CA GLN A 47 -8.78 17.82 -29.17
C GLN A 47 -10.29 18.05 -29.03
N GLY A 48 -10.66 18.97 -28.14
CA GLY A 48 -12.05 19.29 -27.83
C GLY A 48 -12.73 18.37 -26.79
N GLN A 49 -12.00 17.47 -26.15
CA GLN A 49 -12.48 16.74 -24.97
C GLN A 49 -12.15 17.49 -23.67
N ASN A 50 -13.01 17.33 -22.67
CA ASN A 50 -12.84 17.94 -21.34
C ASN A 50 -12.20 17.01 -20.31
N PHE A 51 -11.90 15.76 -20.67
CA PHE A 51 -11.29 14.78 -19.79
C PHE A 51 -10.01 14.24 -20.43
N GLU A 52 -9.08 13.86 -19.58
CA GLU A 52 -7.76 13.37 -19.95
C GLU A 52 -7.61 11.90 -19.57
N ILE A 53 -6.77 11.19 -20.31
CA ILE A 53 -6.40 9.81 -20.04
C ILE A 53 -4.90 9.77 -19.69
N PRO A 54 -4.52 9.14 -18.58
CA PRO A 54 -3.13 8.95 -18.24
C PRO A 54 -2.50 7.88 -19.14
N VAL A 55 -1.39 8.22 -19.77
CA VAL A 55 -0.54 7.30 -20.53
C VAL A 55 0.78 7.15 -19.77
N PRO A 56 1.03 6.01 -19.10
CA PRO A 56 2.28 5.76 -18.41
C PRO A 56 3.42 5.58 -19.41
N LEU A 57 4.61 6.09 -19.04
CA LEU A 57 5.84 5.89 -19.79
C LEU A 57 6.68 4.79 -19.14
N ASP A 58 7.54 4.18 -19.92
CA ASP A 58 8.61 3.31 -19.39
C ASP A 58 9.72 4.19 -18.79
N GLY A 59 9.74 4.29 -17.48
CA GLY A 59 10.61 5.21 -16.74
C GLY A 59 10.32 6.68 -17.05
N MET A 60 11.36 7.42 -17.48
CA MET A 60 11.31 8.86 -17.78
C MET A 60 11.41 9.17 -19.27
N ARG A 61 11.56 8.14 -20.11
CA ARG A 61 11.77 8.33 -21.53
C ARG A 61 10.46 8.44 -22.29
N LEU A 62 10.31 9.53 -23.03
CA LEU A 62 9.20 9.71 -23.92
C LEU A 62 9.34 8.73 -25.13
N MET A 63 8.31 7.94 -25.36
CA MET A 63 8.24 7.04 -26.52
C MET A 63 8.08 7.82 -27.83
N PRO A 64 8.36 7.24 -28.99
CA PRO A 64 8.06 7.85 -30.27
C PRO A 64 6.59 8.29 -30.39
N ARG A 65 6.36 9.41 -31.05
CA ARG A 65 5.01 10.01 -31.12
C ARG A 65 3.93 9.06 -31.62
N ALA A 66 4.27 8.26 -32.63
CA ALA A 66 3.30 7.31 -33.20
C ALA A 66 2.91 6.23 -32.17
N GLU A 67 3.88 5.75 -31.39
CA GLU A 67 3.66 4.79 -30.31
C GLU A 67 2.83 5.40 -29.17
N PHE A 68 3.11 6.65 -28.82
CA PHE A 68 2.32 7.38 -27.83
C PHE A 68 0.85 7.50 -28.25
N VAL A 69 0.58 7.91 -29.49
CA VAL A 69 -0.78 8.02 -30.02
C VAL A 69 -1.47 6.66 -30.02
N ALA A 70 -0.76 5.58 -30.34
CA ALA A 70 -1.30 4.23 -30.30
C ALA A 70 -1.62 3.81 -28.85
N ALA A 71 -0.71 4.06 -27.92
CA ALA A 71 -0.90 3.77 -26.49
C ALA A 71 -2.06 4.55 -25.89
N PHE A 72 -2.16 5.85 -26.23
CA PHE A 72 -3.30 6.69 -25.85
C PHE A 72 -4.62 6.15 -26.40
N SER A 73 -4.68 5.80 -27.70
CA SER A 73 -5.88 5.26 -28.33
C SER A 73 -6.31 3.95 -27.67
N ALA A 74 -5.37 3.06 -27.36
CA ALA A 74 -5.67 1.82 -26.66
C ALA A 74 -6.19 2.06 -25.24
N ALA A 75 -5.62 3.03 -24.52
CA ALA A 75 -6.12 3.45 -23.22
C ALA A 75 -7.52 4.05 -23.29
N HIS A 76 -7.78 4.87 -24.33
CA HIS A 76 -9.10 5.47 -24.55
C HIS A 76 -10.18 4.43 -24.85
N ILE A 77 -9.86 3.41 -25.67
CA ILE A 77 -10.78 2.30 -25.96
C ILE A 77 -11.09 1.51 -24.69
N ARG A 78 -10.08 1.24 -23.86
CA ARG A 78 -10.24 0.49 -22.61
C ARG A 78 -11.15 1.23 -21.62
N GLU A 79 -11.04 2.55 -21.54
CA GLU A 79 -11.80 3.38 -20.61
C GLU A 79 -13.22 3.67 -21.11
N TYR A 80 -13.38 3.97 -22.41
CA TYR A 80 -14.62 4.50 -22.96
C TYR A 80 -15.27 3.62 -24.06
N GLY A 81 -14.59 2.54 -24.46
CA GLY A 81 -15.12 1.61 -25.45
C GLY A 81 -14.98 2.06 -26.92
N TYR A 82 -14.42 3.25 -27.18
CA TYR A 82 -14.24 3.77 -28.54
C TYR A 82 -12.94 4.57 -28.70
N ASN A 83 -12.54 4.85 -29.93
CA ASN A 83 -11.53 5.86 -30.25
C ASN A 83 -12.11 6.90 -31.22
N ALA A 84 -11.55 8.11 -31.18
CA ALA A 84 -11.92 9.17 -32.10
C ALA A 84 -10.91 9.25 -33.26
N THR A 85 -10.99 8.28 -34.19
CA THR A 85 -10.10 8.21 -35.35
C THR A 85 -10.07 9.53 -36.11
N GLY A 86 -8.87 10.05 -36.40
CA GLY A 86 -8.66 11.30 -37.13
C GLY A 86 -8.65 12.56 -36.26
N ARG A 87 -8.99 12.51 -34.99
CA ARG A 87 -8.81 13.65 -34.07
C ARG A 87 -7.37 13.76 -33.60
N ALA A 88 -6.89 14.98 -33.45
CA ALA A 88 -5.58 15.26 -32.88
C ALA A 88 -5.56 14.90 -31.39
N VAL A 89 -4.43 14.36 -30.91
CA VAL A 89 -4.17 14.10 -29.50
C VAL A 89 -3.40 15.29 -28.94
N GLU A 90 -3.90 15.86 -27.86
CA GLU A 90 -3.29 16.96 -27.11
C GLU A 90 -2.67 16.41 -25.83
N ILE A 91 -1.43 16.80 -25.55
CA ILE A 91 -0.79 16.60 -24.24
C ILE A 91 -1.23 17.75 -23.36
N VAL A 92 -1.80 17.42 -22.20
CA VAL A 92 -2.33 18.40 -21.25
C VAL A 92 -1.35 18.58 -20.10
N ASN A 93 -0.79 17.47 -19.59
CA ASN A 93 0.04 17.51 -18.41
C ASN A 93 1.14 16.43 -18.45
N CYS A 94 2.27 16.71 -17.77
CA CYS A 94 3.35 15.78 -17.53
C CYS A 94 3.51 15.62 -16.03
N ARG A 95 3.43 14.39 -15.54
CA ARG A 95 3.60 14.06 -14.13
C ARG A 95 4.80 13.13 -13.95
N VAL A 96 5.62 13.42 -12.95
CA VAL A 96 6.71 12.54 -12.52
C VAL A 96 6.42 12.09 -11.09
N ARG A 97 6.49 10.78 -10.90
CA ARG A 97 6.42 10.14 -9.59
C ARG A 97 7.83 9.74 -9.17
N ALA A 98 8.25 10.23 -8.02
CA ALA A 98 9.50 9.86 -7.38
C ALA A 98 9.23 8.96 -6.18
N VAL A 99 9.95 7.85 -6.09
CA VAL A 99 9.83 6.88 -5.00
C VAL A 99 11.22 6.56 -4.47
N GLY A 100 11.43 6.83 -3.19
CA GLY A 100 12.59 6.32 -2.45
C GLY A 100 12.29 4.93 -1.92
N MET A 101 13.08 3.95 -2.33
CA MET A 101 12.97 2.58 -1.82
C MET A 101 13.66 2.51 -0.46
N VAL A 102 12.90 2.29 0.59
CA VAL A 102 13.45 2.06 1.93
C VAL A 102 13.59 0.57 2.20
N PRO A 103 14.61 0.13 2.94
CA PRO A 103 14.71 -1.25 3.38
C PRO A 103 13.46 -1.65 4.15
N ARG A 104 12.95 -2.84 3.88
CA ARG A 104 11.87 -3.38 4.70
C ARG A 104 12.40 -3.62 6.10
N ALA A 105 11.69 -3.13 7.12
CA ALA A 105 12.00 -3.46 8.49
C ALA A 105 11.94 -5.00 8.65
N PRO A 106 12.96 -5.62 9.26
CA PRO A 106 12.92 -7.04 9.54
C PRO A 106 11.78 -7.30 10.55
N ILE A 107 10.88 -8.20 10.20
CA ILE A 107 9.86 -8.66 11.15
C ILE A 107 10.53 -9.72 12.04
N ALA A 108 10.84 -9.34 13.27
CA ALA A 108 11.44 -10.25 14.23
C ALA A 108 10.40 -11.25 14.74
N ARG A 109 10.83 -12.51 14.91
CA ARG A 109 10.01 -13.51 15.60
C ARG A 109 10.01 -13.21 17.08
N VAL A 110 8.88 -13.37 17.75
CA VAL A 110 8.79 -13.23 19.20
C VAL A 110 9.23 -14.53 19.89
N ALA A 111 9.91 -14.39 21.02
CA ALA A 111 10.33 -15.56 21.80
C ALA A 111 9.13 -16.28 22.45
N GLY A 112 8.03 -15.55 22.67
CA GLY A 112 6.86 -16.04 23.42
C GLY A 112 7.15 -16.32 24.89
N GLY A 113 6.10 -16.57 25.65
CA GLY A 113 6.19 -17.03 27.03
C GLY A 113 6.38 -18.55 27.13
N ALA A 114 6.73 -19.03 28.32
CA ALA A 114 6.95 -20.46 28.56
C ALA A 114 5.64 -21.27 28.66
N SER A 115 4.56 -20.68 29.18
CA SER A 115 3.27 -21.34 29.35
C SER A 115 2.13 -20.34 29.40
N LEU A 116 0.92 -20.84 29.11
CA LEU A 116 -0.30 -20.03 29.20
C LEU A 116 -0.57 -19.60 30.65
N ASP A 117 -0.36 -20.49 31.61
CA ASP A 117 -0.57 -20.18 33.02
C ASP A 117 0.38 -19.08 33.52
N GLY A 118 1.61 -19.08 33.05
CA GLY A 118 2.60 -18.03 33.34
C GLY A 118 2.23 -16.67 32.72
N ALA A 119 1.37 -16.66 31.73
CA ALA A 119 0.86 -15.42 31.11
C ALA A 119 -0.35 -14.84 31.84
N ILE A 120 -0.99 -15.59 32.75
CA ILE A 120 -2.16 -15.08 33.51
C ILE A 120 -1.68 -13.97 34.45
N LYS A 121 -2.31 -12.81 34.32
CA LYS A 121 -2.15 -11.67 35.22
C LYS A 121 -3.05 -11.80 36.44
N GLU A 122 -4.29 -12.14 36.20
CA GLU A 122 -5.35 -12.30 37.19
C GLU A 122 -6.54 -13.05 36.61
N ARG A 123 -7.50 -13.39 37.43
CA ARG A 123 -8.83 -13.82 37.01
C ARG A 123 -9.86 -12.86 37.56
N ARG A 124 -10.90 -12.55 36.80
CA ARG A 124 -11.97 -11.66 37.25
C ARG A 124 -13.31 -12.06 36.61
N ALA A 125 -14.40 -11.71 37.29
CA ALA A 125 -15.71 -11.85 36.72
C ALA A 125 -15.93 -10.83 35.58
N VAL A 126 -16.27 -11.34 34.38
CA VAL A 126 -16.64 -10.52 33.21
C VAL A 126 -18.02 -10.94 32.74
N TYR A 127 -18.86 -9.96 32.41
CA TYR A 127 -20.18 -10.23 31.86
C TYR A 127 -20.13 -10.40 30.35
N PHE A 128 -20.65 -11.52 29.87
CA PHE A 128 -20.85 -11.81 28.45
C PHE A 128 -22.35 -11.98 28.19
N GLU A 129 -22.88 -11.32 27.18
CA GLU A 129 -24.32 -11.27 26.88
C GLU A 129 -25.00 -12.65 26.87
N LYS A 130 -24.34 -13.68 26.26
CA LYS A 130 -24.88 -15.04 26.14
C LYS A 130 -24.51 -15.98 27.30
N ALA A 131 -23.47 -15.69 28.06
CA ALA A 131 -22.93 -16.55 29.11
C ALA A 131 -23.10 -15.98 30.53
N GLY A 132 -23.53 -14.72 30.64
CA GLY A 132 -23.64 -14.03 31.94
C GLY A 132 -22.28 -13.74 32.56
N TRP A 133 -22.24 -13.60 33.88
CA TRP A 133 -21.03 -13.40 34.67
C TRP A 133 -20.18 -14.67 34.66
N THR A 134 -18.96 -14.57 34.14
CA THR A 134 -18.06 -15.72 33.97
C THR A 134 -16.70 -15.39 34.54
N ASP A 135 -16.11 -16.31 35.32
CA ASP A 135 -14.73 -16.19 35.79
C ASP A 135 -13.77 -16.32 34.60
N THR A 136 -13.10 -15.20 34.30
CA THR A 136 -12.39 -15.01 33.04
C THR A 136 -10.90 -14.76 33.31
N PRO A 137 -9.99 -15.53 32.71
CA PRO A 137 -8.56 -15.26 32.80
C PRO A 137 -8.21 -13.99 32.03
N VAL A 138 -7.33 -13.18 32.63
CA VAL A 138 -6.73 -12.00 32.01
C VAL A 138 -5.26 -12.31 31.78
N TYR A 139 -4.85 -12.32 30.51
CA TYR A 139 -3.49 -12.62 30.11
C TYR A 139 -2.70 -11.34 29.79
N ARG A 140 -1.40 -11.36 30.09
CA ARG A 140 -0.44 -10.38 29.59
C ARG A 140 0.02 -10.82 28.19
N ARG A 141 -0.28 -10.03 27.16
CA ARG A 141 0.06 -10.35 25.77
C ARG A 141 1.55 -10.68 25.57
N ALA A 142 2.44 -9.92 26.21
CA ALA A 142 3.88 -10.10 26.09
C ALA A 142 4.39 -11.47 26.62
N LEU A 143 3.59 -12.16 27.43
CA LEU A 143 3.94 -13.45 28.03
C LEU A 143 3.20 -14.63 27.40
N LEU A 144 2.42 -14.41 26.35
CA LEU A 144 1.72 -15.49 25.66
C LEU A 144 2.72 -16.42 24.97
N PRO A 145 2.59 -17.73 25.14
CA PRO A 145 3.39 -18.69 24.39
C PRO A 145 2.93 -18.72 22.91
N VAL A 146 3.89 -18.83 21.99
CA VAL A 146 3.61 -18.93 20.56
C VAL A 146 2.87 -20.25 20.27
N GLY A 147 1.82 -20.18 19.49
CA GLY A 147 1.04 -21.32 19.01
C GLY A 147 0.06 -21.91 20.03
N ALA A 148 0.15 -21.56 21.33
CA ALA A 148 -0.73 -22.12 22.33
C ALA A 148 -2.18 -21.63 22.15
N PRO A 149 -3.18 -22.54 22.16
CA PRO A 149 -4.59 -22.17 22.02
C PRO A 149 -5.11 -21.51 23.30
N ILE A 150 -5.70 -20.35 23.16
CA ILE A 150 -6.38 -19.59 24.20
C ILE A 150 -7.88 -19.73 23.95
N ASN A 151 -8.57 -20.51 24.75
CA ASN A 151 -10.00 -20.69 24.62
C ASN A 151 -10.74 -19.55 25.34
N GLY A 152 -11.76 -19.01 24.68
CA GLY A 152 -12.66 -18.03 25.28
C GLY A 152 -13.64 -18.68 26.28
N PRO A 153 -14.12 -17.92 27.28
CA PRO A 153 -13.89 -16.49 27.43
C PRO A 153 -12.50 -16.17 27.99
N ALA A 154 -11.85 -15.15 27.46
CA ALA A 154 -10.54 -14.68 27.90
C ALA A 154 -10.34 -13.19 27.59
N VAL A 155 -9.52 -12.52 28.38
CA VAL A 155 -9.09 -11.14 28.13
C VAL A 155 -7.58 -11.12 27.96
N ILE A 156 -7.07 -10.45 26.95
CA ILE A 156 -5.64 -10.30 26.67
C ILE A 156 -5.32 -8.80 26.73
N GLU A 157 -4.53 -8.42 27.74
CA GLU A 157 -4.14 -7.04 27.94
C GLU A 157 -2.73 -6.75 27.43
N GLU A 158 -2.57 -5.60 26.83
CA GLU A 158 -1.30 -4.99 26.47
C GLU A 158 -1.30 -3.49 26.85
N MET A 159 -0.18 -2.80 26.69
CA MET A 159 0.00 -1.43 27.18
C MET A 159 -1.06 -0.45 26.63
N SER A 160 -1.48 -0.61 25.38
CA SER A 160 -2.36 0.37 24.69
C SER A 160 -3.69 -0.21 24.26
N SER A 161 -3.92 -1.51 24.42
CA SER A 161 -5.16 -2.15 23.98
C SER A 161 -5.53 -3.38 24.80
N THR A 162 -6.77 -3.83 24.63
CA THR A 162 -7.30 -5.05 25.23
C THR A 162 -8.05 -5.85 24.16
N THR A 163 -7.73 -7.12 24.04
CA THR A 163 -8.44 -8.05 23.15
C THR A 163 -9.31 -8.97 23.99
N VAL A 164 -10.59 -9.06 23.65
CA VAL A 164 -11.55 -9.96 24.31
C VAL A 164 -11.83 -11.15 23.39
N ILE A 165 -11.63 -12.36 23.89
CA ILE A 165 -12.00 -13.62 23.24
C ILE A 165 -13.32 -14.07 23.83
N LEU A 166 -14.35 -14.11 23.01
CA LEU A 166 -15.70 -14.46 23.46
C LEU A 166 -15.84 -15.97 23.77
N PRO A 167 -16.83 -16.35 24.59
CA PRO A 167 -17.17 -17.76 24.76
C PRO A 167 -17.37 -18.47 23.40
N GLY A 168 -16.74 -19.63 23.22
CA GLY A 168 -16.79 -20.39 21.96
C GLY A 168 -15.82 -19.90 20.88
N GLN A 169 -15.01 -18.87 21.13
CA GLN A 169 -13.92 -18.47 20.25
C GLN A 169 -12.58 -19.04 20.75
N GLN A 170 -11.62 -19.11 19.86
CA GLN A 170 -10.25 -19.50 20.19
C GLN A 170 -9.25 -18.53 19.58
N ALA A 171 -8.24 -18.15 20.34
CA ALA A 171 -7.13 -17.34 19.87
C ALA A 171 -5.78 -18.06 20.03
N ARG A 172 -4.77 -17.60 19.32
CA ARG A 172 -3.37 -17.97 19.51
C ARG A 172 -2.46 -16.84 19.10
N ALA A 173 -1.29 -16.74 19.73
CA ALA A 173 -0.22 -15.90 19.24
C ALA A 173 0.54 -16.64 18.13
N ASP A 174 0.84 -15.97 17.01
CA ASP A 174 1.71 -16.53 15.98
C ASP A 174 3.19 -16.22 16.25
N ASP A 175 4.09 -16.72 15.40
CA ASP A 175 5.54 -16.52 15.50
C ASP A 175 5.97 -15.04 15.47
N PHE A 176 5.10 -14.15 15.04
CA PHE A 176 5.36 -12.71 14.94
C PHE A 176 4.63 -11.89 16.02
N GLY A 177 3.98 -12.58 16.95
CA GLY A 177 3.22 -11.96 18.03
C GLY A 177 1.84 -11.44 17.61
N ASN A 178 1.33 -11.77 16.41
CA ASN A 178 -0.05 -11.44 16.05
C ASN A 178 -1.01 -12.35 16.82
N LEU A 179 -2.13 -11.78 17.26
CA LEU A 179 -3.25 -12.56 17.80
C LEU A 179 -4.16 -12.98 16.64
N VAL A 180 -4.19 -14.28 16.39
CA VAL A 180 -5.08 -14.90 15.39
C VAL A 180 -6.29 -15.45 16.13
N VAL A 181 -7.46 -14.86 15.88
CA VAL A 181 -8.73 -15.27 16.54
C VAL A 181 -9.57 -16.06 15.55
N ASN A 182 -9.94 -17.28 15.92
CA ASN A 182 -10.92 -18.09 15.20
C ASN A 182 -12.31 -17.80 15.79
N LEU A 183 -13.20 -17.25 14.97
CA LEU A 183 -14.54 -16.83 15.39
C LEU A 183 -15.52 -18.01 15.45
N ASN A 184 -15.23 -19.09 14.71
CA ASN A 184 -16.02 -20.31 14.65
C ASN A 184 -15.04 -21.50 14.76
N PRO A 185 -14.60 -21.89 15.95
CA PRO A 185 -13.70 -23.02 16.15
C PRO A 185 -14.40 -24.38 15.93
#